data_530fe20647a4a5af846efda1e2cd07ef
#
_entry.id   530fe20647a4a5af846efda1e2cd07ef
#
_cell.length_a   1.000
_cell.length_b   1.000
_cell.length_c   1.000
_cell.angle_alpha   90.00
_cell.angle_beta   90.00
_cell.angle_gamma   90.00
#
_symmetry.space_group_name_H-M   'P 1'
#
loop_
_entity.id
_entity.type
_entity.pdbx_description
1 polymer ?
#
loop_
_entity_poly.entity_id
_entity_poly.type
_entity_poly.pdbx_seq_one_letter_code
_entity_poly.pdbx_strand_id
1 'polypeptide(L)'
;VSLISDDKTNCKAFHRVIKLPYGDQAPDSDWKLINDWQVYEASPYKHTIKLEADMYVPSSIDYWWDILTERDLVVSTSIRDFKQNISHVRTYRRFIDDNELPDTYNAITYFKKSETAKKFFDIVRHVFENWSEFRDTLQCNPDEPATTDWIYAYACNIIGVENSTLPTFKEFSMIHMKQFINGMPSEKWTDTLVYEINQNTFRVNTIPQKYPFHYHIKSFSA
;
A
#
# COMPACT_ATOMS: atom_id res chain seq x y z
N VAL A 1 0.00 0.82 17.52
CA VAL A 1 -0.60 0.34 16.27
C VAL A 1 -2.10 0.35 16.41
N SER A 2 -2.83 0.76 15.38
CA SER A 2 -4.29 0.73 15.32
C SER A 2 -4.74 -0.05 14.10
N LEU A 3 -5.87 -0.72 14.20
CA LEU A 3 -6.56 -1.36 13.10
C LEU A 3 -7.74 -0.49 12.68
N ILE A 4 -7.89 -0.23 11.40
CA ILE A 4 -9.11 0.33 10.80
C ILE A 4 -9.88 -0.84 10.20
N SER A 5 -11.13 -1.02 10.59
CA SER A 5 -11.94 -2.17 10.16
C SER A 5 -13.40 -1.78 10.02
N ASP A 6 -14.08 -2.41 9.08
CA ASP A 6 -15.54 -2.39 8.93
C ASP A 6 -16.24 -3.29 9.97
N ASP A 7 -15.52 -4.31 10.46
CA ASP A 7 -16.02 -5.29 11.42
C ASP A 7 -15.73 -4.94 12.89
N LYS A 8 -16.53 -5.50 13.78
CA LYS A 8 -16.29 -5.50 15.22
C LYS A 8 -15.27 -6.59 15.57
N THR A 9 -14.00 -6.32 15.34
CA THR A 9 -12.96 -7.24 15.80
C THR A 9 -12.48 -6.85 17.20
N ASN A 10 -12.21 -7.84 18.04
CA ASN A 10 -11.61 -7.66 19.38
C ASN A 10 -10.22 -8.30 19.40
N CYS A 11 -9.29 -7.72 18.65
CA CYS A 11 -7.92 -8.21 18.60
C CYS A 11 -7.04 -7.42 19.58
N LYS A 12 -6.55 -8.09 20.61
CA LYS A 12 -5.69 -7.48 21.66
C LYS A 12 -4.30 -7.05 21.15
N ALA A 13 -3.92 -7.43 19.93
CA ALA A 13 -2.67 -7.01 19.30
C ALA A 13 -2.67 -5.52 18.93
N PHE A 14 -3.84 -4.91 18.80
CA PHE A 14 -3.99 -3.50 18.46
C PHE A 14 -4.33 -2.65 19.67
N HIS A 15 -3.68 -1.49 19.79
CA HIS A 15 -4.00 -0.51 20.84
C HIS A 15 -5.40 0.08 20.66
N ARG A 16 -5.86 0.18 19.39
CA ARG A 16 -7.20 0.67 19.04
C ARG A 16 -7.72 -0.06 17.83
N VAL A 17 -9.02 -0.31 17.82
CA VAL A 17 -9.77 -0.70 16.63
C VAL A 17 -10.70 0.48 16.30
N ILE A 18 -10.58 0.99 15.09
CA ILE A 18 -11.23 2.20 14.62
C ILE A 18 -12.19 1.81 13.50
N LYS A 19 -13.42 2.27 13.60
CA LYS A 19 -14.39 2.06 12.51
C LYS A 19 -14.11 3.01 11.36
N LEU A 20 -14.51 2.58 10.16
CA LEU A 20 -14.56 3.46 9.00
C LEU A 20 -15.48 4.64 9.28
N PRO A 21 -14.99 5.91 9.19
CA PRO A 21 -15.77 7.09 9.55
C PRO A 21 -17.07 7.26 8.76
N TYR A 22 -17.06 6.85 7.51
CA TYR A 22 -18.20 6.95 6.60
C TYR A 22 -18.84 5.60 6.29
N GLY A 23 -18.51 4.56 7.08
CA GLY A 23 -18.97 3.19 6.87
C GLY A 23 -18.30 2.51 5.67
N ASP A 24 -18.67 1.25 5.46
CA ASP A 24 -18.18 0.47 4.32
C ASP A 24 -18.89 0.92 3.02
N GLN A 25 -18.10 1.44 2.08
CA GLN A 25 -18.57 1.91 0.77
C GLN A 25 -18.63 0.78 -0.27
N ALA A 26 -18.21 -0.43 0.08
CA ALA A 26 -18.20 -1.60 -0.81
C ALA A 26 -18.64 -2.87 -0.07
N PRO A 27 -19.89 -2.92 0.48
CA PRO A 27 -20.32 -4.02 1.33
C PRO A 27 -20.31 -5.37 0.59
N ASP A 28 -20.60 -5.36 -0.71
CA ASP A 28 -20.72 -6.56 -1.55
C ASP A 28 -19.40 -6.92 -2.28
N SER A 29 -18.30 -6.19 -2.03
CA SER A 29 -17.01 -6.44 -2.67
C SER A 29 -16.06 -7.19 -1.74
N ASP A 30 -15.41 -8.23 -2.27
CA ASP A 30 -14.30 -8.91 -1.59
C ASP A 30 -13.09 -7.98 -1.39
N TRP A 31 -12.94 -6.99 -2.26
CA TRP A 31 -11.89 -5.98 -2.24
C TRP A 31 -12.48 -4.64 -1.80
N LYS A 32 -12.11 -4.19 -0.63
CA LYS A 32 -12.61 -2.96 -0.01
C LYS A 32 -11.84 -1.70 -0.45
N LEU A 33 -11.33 -1.69 -1.68
CA LEU A 33 -10.38 -0.66 -2.16
C LEU A 33 -10.94 0.75 -2.07
N ILE A 34 -12.22 0.95 -2.36
CA ILE A 34 -12.88 2.27 -2.28
C ILE A 34 -12.87 2.86 -0.87
N ASN A 35 -12.65 2.05 0.17
CA ASN A 35 -12.58 2.54 1.54
C ASN A 35 -11.22 3.13 1.91
N ASP A 36 -10.20 2.96 1.08
CA ASP A 36 -8.81 3.28 1.42
C ASP A 36 -8.59 4.77 1.74
N TRP A 37 -9.29 5.67 1.07
CA TRP A 37 -9.22 7.11 1.34
C TRP A 37 -9.65 7.49 2.76
N GLN A 38 -10.51 6.69 3.40
CA GLN A 38 -11.03 6.95 4.73
C GLN A 38 -9.93 6.90 5.81
N VAL A 39 -8.76 6.33 5.50
CA VAL A 39 -7.63 6.21 6.44
C VAL A 39 -7.19 7.56 7.00
N TYR A 40 -7.27 8.62 6.19
CA TYR A 40 -6.92 9.97 6.65
C TYR A 40 -7.83 10.44 7.77
N GLU A 41 -9.14 10.35 7.60
CA GLU A 41 -10.10 10.76 8.62
C GLU A 41 -10.11 9.81 9.83
N ALA A 42 -9.97 8.50 9.56
CA ALA A 42 -9.95 7.48 10.61
C ALA A 42 -8.73 7.59 11.53
N SER A 43 -7.58 8.02 11.03
CA SER A 43 -6.37 8.08 11.85
C SER A 43 -6.48 9.13 12.94
N PRO A 44 -6.30 8.75 14.24
CA PRO A 44 -6.31 9.70 15.35
C PRO A 44 -4.94 10.36 15.59
N TYR A 45 -3.95 10.06 14.75
CA TYR A 45 -2.56 10.47 14.95
C TYR A 45 -2.20 11.67 14.09
N LYS A 46 -1.29 12.52 14.61
CA LYS A 46 -0.70 13.61 13.83
C LYS A 46 0.13 13.10 12.66
N HIS A 47 0.86 12.01 12.87
CA HIS A 47 1.69 11.33 11.89
C HIS A 47 1.25 9.87 11.79
N THR A 48 1.10 9.36 10.59
CA THR A 48 0.59 8.02 10.35
C THR A 48 1.39 7.34 9.25
N ILE A 49 1.80 6.10 9.48
CA ILE A 49 2.19 5.18 8.43
C ILE A 49 1.03 4.20 8.25
N LYS A 50 0.38 4.26 7.09
CA LYS A 50 -0.64 3.30 6.66
C LYS A 50 0.06 2.08 6.09
N LEU A 51 -0.37 0.91 6.51
CA LEU A 51 0.00 -0.39 5.95
C LEU A 51 -1.27 -1.15 5.58
N GLU A 52 -1.22 -1.95 4.52
CA GLU A 52 -2.32 -2.88 4.21
C GLU A 52 -2.38 -4.03 5.21
N ALA A 53 -3.57 -4.63 5.37
CA ALA A 53 -3.82 -5.64 6.39
C ALA A 53 -3.08 -6.96 6.12
N ASP A 54 -2.74 -7.24 4.87
CA ASP A 54 -1.98 -8.42 4.43
C ASP A 54 -0.47 -8.17 4.40
N MET A 55 0.02 -7.40 5.38
CA MET A 55 1.45 -7.17 5.61
C MET A 55 1.92 -7.80 6.93
N TYR A 56 3.07 -8.44 6.86
CA TYR A 56 3.86 -8.86 8.02
C TYR A 56 5.08 -7.94 8.17
N VAL A 57 5.31 -7.40 9.37
CA VAL A 57 6.42 -6.48 9.64
C VAL A 57 7.48 -7.21 10.49
N PRO A 58 8.51 -7.79 9.85
CA PRO A 58 9.48 -8.66 10.53
C PRO A 58 10.52 -7.92 11.38
N SER A 59 10.69 -6.62 11.14
CA SER A 59 11.68 -5.80 11.84
C SER A 59 11.11 -4.42 12.16
N SER A 60 11.72 -3.69 13.14
CA SER A 60 11.31 -2.32 13.42
C SER A 60 11.51 -1.41 12.19
N ILE A 61 10.52 -0.54 12.00
CA ILE A 61 10.52 0.52 10.99
C ILE A 61 10.67 1.91 11.63
N ASP A 62 11.09 1.98 12.88
CA ASP A 62 11.13 3.23 13.65
C ASP A 62 12.06 4.27 13.02
N TYR A 63 13.14 3.84 12.37
CA TYR A 63 14.05 4.72 11.63
C TYR A 63 13.41 5.48 10.45
N TRP A 64 12.23 5.05 9.99
CA TRP A 64 11.50 5.80 8.96
C TRP A 64 11.02 7.16 9.46
N TRP A 65 10.69 7.26 10.76
CA TRP A 65 10.18 8.50 11.35
C TRP A 65 11.16 9.67 11.23
N ASP A 66 12.47 9.42 11.32
CA ASP A 66 13.52 10.44 11.26
C ASP A 66 13.48 11.23 9.94
N ILE A 67 13.00 10.60 8.87
CA ILE A 67 12.91 11.21 7.54
C ILE A 67 11.47 11.62 7.21
N LEU A 68 10.50 10.75 7.50
CA LEU A 68 9.13 10.97 7.07
C LEU A 68 8.46 12.15 7.78
N THR A 69 8.82 12.43 9.04
CA THR A 69 8.21 13.53 9.82
C THR A 69 8.49 14.91 9.25
N GLU A 70 9.51 15.06 8.41
CA GLU A 70 9.82 16.28 7.67
C GLU A 70 8.91 16.51 6.45
N ARG A 71 8.03 15.54 6.14
CA ARG A 71 7.15 15.58 4.98
C ARG A 71 5.68 15.62 5.42
N ASP A 72 4.82 16.12 4.57
CA ASP A 72 3.37 16.08 4.77
C ASP A 72 2.76 14.77 4.28
N LEU A 73 3.30 14.23 3.20
CA LEU A 73 2.84 13.02 2.53
C LEU A 73 4.02 12.32 1.85
N VAL A 74 4.07 10.99 1.96
CA VAL A 74 4.96 10.15 1.16
C VAL A 74 4.24 8.85 0.80
N VAL A 75 3.99 8.65 -0.49
CA VAL A 75 3.56 7.35 -1.05
C VAL A 75 4.81 6.59 -1.49
N SER A 76 4.90 5.31 -1.16
CA SER A 76 6.06 4.49 -1.55
C SER A 76 6.21 4.43 -3.08
N THR A 77 7.46 4.53 -3.57
CA THR A 77 7.82 4.44 -4.99
C THR A 77 8.71 3.23 -5.29
N SER A 78 8.90 2.35 -4.33
CA SER A 78 9.82 1.22 -4.47
C SER A 78 9.24 -0.03 -3.84
N ILE A 79 9.41 -1.15 -4.54
CA ILE A 79 9.12 -2.49 -4.02
C ILE A 79 10.37 -3.36 -4.18
N ARG A 80 10.38 -4.47 -3.45
CA ARG A 80 11.47 -5.46 -3.45
C ARG A 80 10.95 -6.85 -3.76
N ASP A 81 11.80 -7.66 -4.36
CA ASP A 81 11.61 -9.11 -4.43
C ASP A 81 11.89 -9.77 -3.06
N PHE A 82 11.60 -11.07 -2.92
CA PHE A 82 11.88 -11.79 -1.66
C PHE A 82 13.38 -11.91 -1.34
N LYS A 83 14.27 -11.64 -2.31
CA LYS A 83 15.72 -11.53 -2.10
C LYS A 83 16.14 -10.13 -1.63
N GLN A 84 15.16 -9.25 -1.41
CA GLN A 84 15.28 -7.87 -0.95
C GLN A 84 15.93 -6.91 -1.96
N ASN A 85 16.07 -7.30 -3.21
CA ASN A 85 16.51 -6.40 -4.27
C ASN A 85 15.35 -5.51 -4.70
N ILE A 86 15.63 -4.24 -4.99
CA ILE A 86 14.62 -3.35 -5.60
C ILE A 86 14.20 -3.95 -6.94
N SER A 87 12.91 -4.10 -7.13
CA SER A 87 12.34 -4.63 -8.36
C SER A 87 12.23 -3.52 -9.41
N HIS A 88 12.62 -3.86 -10.63
CA HIS A 88 12.45 -3.03 -11.83
C HIS A 88 11.49 -3.66 -12.84
N VAL A 89 10.69 -4.64 -12.39
CA VAL A 89 9.73 -5.34 -13.26
C VAL A 89 8.56 -4.41 -13.60
N ARG A 90 8.30 -4.23 -14.91
CA ARG A 90 7.29 -3.30 -15.43
C ARG A 90 6.07 -3.99 -16.07
N THR A 91 6.09 -5.30 -16.25
CA THR A 91 5.07 -6.02 -17.02
C THR A 91 3.64 -5.84 -16.50
N TYR A 92 3.47 -5.64 -15.19
CA TYR A 92 2.16 -5.42 -14.55
C TYR A 92 1.89 -3.92 -14.26
N ARG A 93 2.79 -3.03 -14.70
CA ARG A 93 2.70 -1.57 -14.47
C ARG A 93 2.42 -0.78 -15.75
N ARG A 94 1.97 -1.46 -16.81
CA ARG A 94 1.70 -0.82 -18.11
C ARG A 94 0.76 0.37 -17.99
N PHE A 95 -0.31 0.25 -17.21
CA PHE A 95 -1.24 1.37 -16.99
C PHE A 95 -0.52 2.63 -16.50
N ILE A 96 0.42 2.49 -15.57
CA ILE A 96 1.22 3.59 -15.03
C ILE A 96 2.10 4.18 -16.15
N ASP A 97 2.78 3.33 -16.91
CA ASP A 97 3.70 3.74 -17.97
C ASP A 97 2.96 4.38 -19.15
N ASP A 98 1.86 3.77 -19.60
CA ASP A 98 1.07 4.24 -20.75
C ASP A 98 0.39 5.60 -20.48
N ASN A 99 0.14 5.91 -19.20
CA ASN A 99 -0.46 7.17 -18.77
C ASN A 99 0.53 8.19 -18.17
N GLU A 100 1.84 7.90 -18.24
CA GLU A 100 2.90 8.76 -17.70
C GLU A 100 2.71 9.12 -16.22
N LEU A 101 2.10 8.20 -15.46
CA LEU A 101 1.84 8.41 -14.04
C LEU A 101 3.06 8.07 -13.18
N PRO A 102 3.21 8.68 -12.00
CA PRO A 102 4.28 8.33 -11.07
C PRO A 102 4.14 6.89 -10.59
N ASP A 103 5.23 6.15 -10.53
CA ASP A 103 5.25 4.77 -10.06
C ASP A 103 5.12 4.72 -8.54
N THR A 104 3.91 4.55 -8.07
CA THR A 104 3.56 4.55 -6.64
C THR A 104 2.94 3.23 -6.21
N TYR A 105 3.12 2.89 -4.94
CA TYR A 105 2.58 1.69 -4.30
C TYR A 105 1.83 2.12 -3.03
N ASN A 106 0.51 2.12 -3.08
CA ASN A 106 -0.35 2.60 -1.99
C ASN A 106 -0.25 1.78 -0.70
N ALA A 107 0.20 0.54 -0.80
CA ALA A 107 0.26 -0.40 0.32
C ALA A 107 1.09 0.13 1.51
N ILE A 108 2.05 1.02 1.25
CA ILE A 108 2.75 1.79 2.28
C ILE A 108 2.63 3.28 1.96
N THR A 109 1.96 4.01 2.84
CA THR A 109 1.77 5.45 2.71
C THR A 109 1.97 6.13 4.06
N TYR A 110 2.83 7.14 4.09
CA TYR A 110 2.95 8.04 5.22
C TYR A 110 2.17 9.32 4.97
N PHE A 111 1.50 9.83 6.01
CA PHE A 111 0.91 11.16 6.00
C PHE A 111 0.92 11.83 7.38
N LYS A 112 1.01 13.14 7.36
CA LYS A 112 0.79 14.02 8.50
C LYS A 112 -0.60 14.66 8.37
N LYS A 113 -1.26 14.97 9.47
CA LYS A 113 -2.49 15.78 9.46
C LYS A 113 -2.16 17.20 8.99
N SER A 114 -2.20 17.42 7.66
CA SER A 114 -1.89 18.67 6.98
C SER A 114 -2.86 18.91 5.82
N GLU A 115 -2.89 20.13 5.31
CA GLU A 115 -3.72 20.49 4.15
C GLU A 115 -3.30 19.73 2.89
N THR A 116 -2.01 19.50 2.69
CA THR A 116 -1.49 18.73 1.55
C THR A 116 -1.99 17.29 1.59
N ALA A 117 -1.85 16.63 2.73
CA ALA A 117 -2.33 15.25 2.88
C ALA A 117 -3.86 15.18 2.80
N LYS A 118 -4.57 16.14 3.40
CA LYS A 118 -6.04 16.21 3.27
C LYS A 118 -6.46 16.30 1.82
N LYS A 119 -5.88 17.24 1.06
CA LYS A 119 -6.17 17.41 -0.36
C LYS A 119 -5.88 16.14 -1.16
N PHE A 120 -4.80 15.43 -0.85
CA PHE A 120 -4.48 14.15 -1.48
C PHE A 120 -5.60 13.13 -1.29
N PHE A 121 -6.04 12.90 -0.05
CA PHE A 121 -7.09 11.91 0.23
C PHE A 121 -8.48 12.36 -0.28
N ASP A 122 -8.75 13.66 -0.33
CA ASP A 122 -9.94 14.20 -0.99
C ASP A 122 -9.93 13.90 -2.50
N ILE A 123 -8.77 14.00 -3.17
CA ILE A 123 -8.60 13.62 -4.58
C ILE A 123 -8.78 12.10 -4.74
N VAL A 124 -8.13 11.29 -3.89
CA VAL A 124 -8.28 9.82 -3.93
C VAL A 124 -9.76 9.44 -3.83
N ARG A 125 -10.50 10.03 -2.89
CA ARG A 125 -11.94 9.84 -2.76
C ARG A 125 -12.68 10.22 -4.03
N HIS A 126 -12.45 11.43 -4.53
CA HIS A 126 -13.14 11.97 -5.69
C HIS A 126 -12.94 11.10 -6.94
N VAL A 127 -11.71 10.62 -7.16
CA VAL A 127 -11.40 9.74 -8.29
C VAL A 127 -12.10 8.38 -8.14
N PHE A 128 -12.14 7.80 -6.93
CA PHE A 128 -12.92 6.56 -6.70
C PHE A 128 -14.41 6.74 -6.98
N GLU A 129 -15.00 7.82 -6.45
CA GLU A 129 -16.44 8.09 -6.60
C GLU A 129 -16.85 8.38 -8.06
N ASN A 130 -15.90 8.85 -8.89
CA ASN A 130 -16.15 9.25 -10.29
C ASN A 130 -15.22 8.49 -11.28
N TRP A 131 -14.84 7.26 -10.93
CA TRP A 131 -13.85 6.50 -11.70
C TRP A 131 -14.18 6.39 -13.20
N SER A 132 -15.43 6.22 -13.56
CA SER A 132 -15.85 6.15 -14.98
C SER A 132 -15.42 7.38 -15.77
N GLU A 133 -15.54 8.59 -15.20
CA GLU A 133 -15.16 9.83 -15.87
C GLU A 133 -13.63 9.96 -16.00
N PHE A 134 -12.91 9.61 -14.94
CA PHE A 134 -11.43 9.63 -14.96
C PHE A 134 -10.87 8.56 -15.89
N ARG A 135 -11.44 7.37 -15.88
CA ARG A 135 -11.04 6.28 -16.77
C ARG A 135 -11.12 6.67 -18.24
N ASP A 136 -12.15 7.42 -18.64
CA ASP A 136 -12.33 7.88 -20.03
C ASP A 136 -11.23 8.87 -20.49
N THR A 137 -10.49 9.46 -19.57
CA THR A 137 -9.34 10.33 -19.87
C THR A 137 -8.00 9.58 -19.90
N LEU A 138 -7.98 8.30 -19.53
CA LEU A 138 -6.78 7.49 -19.39
C LEU A 138 -6.73 6.40 -20.47
N GLN A 139 -5.51 5.96 -20.78
CA GLN A 139 -5.28 4.83 -21.68
C GLN A 139 -5.50 3.52 -20.91
N CYS A 140 -6.73 3.00 -20.92
CA CYS A 140 -7.09 1.74 -20.28
C CYS A 140 -8.29 1.07 -20.99
N ASN A 141 -8.61 -0.16 -20.57
CA ASN A 141 -9.80 -0.83 -21.06
C ASN A 141 -11.08 -0.11 -20.56
N PRO A 142 -12.15 -0.05 -21.36
CA PRO A 142 -13.40 0.60 -20.97
C PRO A 142 -14.03 0.05 -19.68
N ASP A 143 -13.77 -1.24 -19.35
CA ASP A 143 -14.32 -1.89 -18.18
C ASP A 143 -13.28 -2.05 -17.04
N GLU A 144 -12.15 -1.36 -17.14
CA GLU A 144 -11.07 -1.46 -16.14
C GLU A 144 -11.55 -0.96 -14.77
N PRO A 145 -11.46 -1.79 -13.72
CA PRO A 145 -11.87 -1.39 -12.38
C PRO A 145 -10.89 -0.40 -11.75
N ALA A 146 -11.39 0.43 -10.86
CA ALA A 146 -10.55 1.29 -10.03
C ALA A 146 -9.63 0.45 -9.13
N THR A 147 -8.33 0.72 -9.18
CA THR A 147 -7.36 0.16 -8.23
C THR A 147 -6.70 1.25 -7.41
N THR A 148 -6.36 0.94 -6.18
CA THR A 148 -5.72 1.91 -5.27
C THR A 148 -4.40 2.44 -5.82
N ASP A 149 -3.55 1.60 -6.40
CA ASP A 149 -2.27 2.03 -6.96
C ASP A 149 -2.43 3.09 -8.07
N TRP A 150 -3.39 2.90 -8.98
CA TRP A 150 -3.62 3.84 -10.08
C TRP A 150 -4.20 5.16 -9.59
N ILE A 151 -5.15 5.09 -8.67
CA ILE A 151 -5.78 6.28 -8.10
C ILE A 151 -4.78 7.07 -7.27
N TYR A 152 -3.92 6.40 -6.51
CA TYR A 152 -2.84 7.06 -5.77
C TYR A 152 -1.81 7.68 -6.70
N ALA A 153 -1.42 7.00 -7.78
CA ALA A 153 -0.54 7.56 -8.80
C ALA A 153 -1.14 8.82 -9.42
N TYR A 154 -2.43 8.77 -9.77
CA TYR A 154 -3.16 9.91 -10.31
C TYR A 154 -3.21 11.08 -9.31
N ALA A 155 -3.54 10.81 -8.05
CA ALA A 155 -3.55 11.82 -7.00
C ALA A 155 -2.17 12.42 -6.73
N CYS A 156 -1.10 11.61 -6.77
CA CYS A 156 0.28 12.09 -6.67
C CYS A 156 0.64 13.02 -7.83
N ASN A 157 0.18 12.72 -9.04
CA ASN A 157 0.40 13.58 -10.20
C ASN A 157 -0.27 14.95 -10.02
N ILE A 158 -1.50 14.99 -9.50
CA ILE A 158 -2.23 16.26 -9.25
C ILE A 158 -1.61 17.10 -8.12
N ILE A 159 -1.17 16.45 -7.03
CA ILE A 159 -0.55 17.14 -5.89
C ILE A 159 0.87 17.62 -6.21
N GLY A 160 1.52 17.00 -7.16
CA GLY A 160 2.93 17.09 -7.48
C GLY A 160 3.72 15.92 -6.89
N VAL A 161 4.49 15.28 -7.75
CA VAL A 161 5.29 14.09 -7.40
C VAL A 161 6.29 14.41 -6.28
N GLU A 162 6.90 15.58 -6.32
CA GLU A 162 7.85 16.09 -5.33
C GLU A 162 7.23 16.33 -3.94
N ASN A 163 5.91 16.58 -3.89
CA ASN A 163 5.15 16.81 -2.65
C ASN A 163 4.59 15.53 -2.05
N SER A 164 4.47 14.48 -2.86
CA SER A 164 3.75 13.25 -2.51
C SER A 164 4.60 11.99 -2.52
N THR A 165 5.85 12.07 -2.97
CA THR A 165 6.78 10.93 -3.02
C THR A 165 8.17 11.30 -2.53
N LEU A 166 8.99 10.29 -2.24
CA LEU A 166 10.39 10.46 -1.87
C LEU A 166 11.25 9.34 -2.51
N PRO A 167 11.49 9.39 -3.83
CA PRO A 167 12.17 8.31 -4.56
C PRO A 167 13.60 8.03 -4.12
N THR A 168 14.26 9.00 -3.46
CA THR A 168 15.61 8.84 -2.92
C THR A 168 15.65 8.00 -1.64
N PHE A 169 14.54 7.90 -0.92
CA PHE A 169 14.42 7.11 0.31
C PHE A 169 13.97 5.67 0.01
N LYS A 170 14.85 4.88 -0.58
CA LYS A 170 14.60 3.49 -1.02
C LYS A 170 14.27 2.52 0.13
N GLU A 171 14.54 2.92 1.37
CA GLU A 171 14.18 2.12 2.55
C GLU A 171 12.67 2.16 2.84
N PHE A 172 11.96 3.21 2.40
CA PHE A 172 10.50 3.27 2.46
C PHE A 172 9.87 2.41 1.37
N SER A 173 10.00 1.11 1.54
CA SER A 173 9.62 0.07 0.57
C SER A 173 9.18 -1.20 1.28
N MET A 174 8.61 -2.12 0.53
CA MET A 174 8.13 -3.43 0.99
C MET A 174 8.61 -4.54 0.08
N ILE A 175 8.65 -5.76 0.62
CA ILE A 175 8.73 -6.96 -0.19
C ILE A 175 7.33 -7.24 -0.73
N HIS A 176 7.23 -7.40 -2.05
CA HIS A 176 5.95 -7.55 -2.74
C HIS A 176 5.89 -8.92 -3.41
N MET A 177 5.08 -9.83 -2.84
CA MET A 177 5.08 -11.24 -3.24
C MET A 177 4.23 -11.55 -4.49
N LYS A 178 4.20 -10.63 -5.46
CA LYS A 178 3.61 -10.88 -6.78
C LYS A 178 4.50 -11.83 -7.60
N GLN A 179 3.83 -12.72 -8.36
CA GLN A 179 4.54 -13.74 -9.18
C GLN A 179 5.56 -13.13 -10.13
N PHE A 180 5.19 -12.07 -10.85
CA PHE A 180 6.06 -11.43 -11.84
C PHE A 180 7.31 -10.79 -11.23
N ILE A 181 7.21 -10.25 -10.02
CA ILE A 181 8.32 -9.62 -9.31
C ILE A 181 9.34 -10.67 -8.88
N ASN A 182 8.86 -11.84 -8.48
CA ASN A 182 9.67 -12.88 -7.85
C ASN A 182 10.01 -14.04 -8.83
N GLY A 183 9.58 -13.95 -10.09
CA GLY A 183 9.82 -15.00 -11.08
C GLY A 183 9.16 -16.33 -10.71
N MET A 184 8.00 -16.29 -10.07
CA MET A 184 7.28 -17.49 -9.64
C MET A 184 6.27 -17.96 -10.67
N PRO A 185 5.92 -19.25 -10.69
CA PRO A 185 4.97 -19.81 -11.65
C PRO A 185 3.51 -19.42 -11.36
N SER A 186 3.21 -19.02 -10.13
CA SER A 186 1.85 -18.64 -9.70
C SER A 186 1.88 -17.58 -8.59
N GLU A 187 0.72 -16.95 -8.31
CA GLU A 187 0.58 -16.01 -7.20
C GLU A 187 0.68 -16.69 -5.82
N LYS A 188 0.44 -18.00 -5.74
CA LYS A 188 0.57 -18.76 -4.49
C LYS A 188 2.03 -19.12 -4.23
N TRP A 189 2.79 -18.13 -3.80
CA TRP A 189 4.23 -18.24 -3.58
C TRP A 189 4.64 -19.34 -2.60
N THR A 190 3.77 -19.70 -1.64
CA THR A 190 4.00 -20.80 -0.67
C THR A 190 4.06 -22.19 -1.30
N ASP A 191 3.61 -22.36 -2.53
CA ASP A 191 3.77 -23.63 -3.25
C ASP A 191 5.18 -23.79 -3.84
N THR A 192 5.93 -22.68 -3.93
CA THR A 192 7.26 -22.66 -4.58
C THR A 192 8.38 -22.35 -3.58
N LEU A 193 8.09 -21.49 -2.59
CA LEU A 193 9.07 -21.01 -1.62
C LEU A 193 8.74 -21.55 -0.23
N VAL A 194 9.78 -21.97 0.50
CA VAL A 194 9.65 -22.36 1.91
C VAL A 194 9.77 -21.11 2.77
N TYR A 195 8.96 -21.00 3.81
CA TYR A 195 9.10 -19.93 4.77
C TYR A 195 9.11 -20.46 6.21
N GLU A 196 9.76 -19.71 7.07
CA GLU A 196 9.87 -19.98 8.49
C GLU A 196 9.68 -18.69 9.28
N ILE A 197 8.75 -18.71 10.23
CA ILE A 197 8.55 -17.63 11.20
C ILE A 197 8.82 -18.18 12.58
N ASN A 198 9.72 -17.56 13.31
CA ASN A 198 9.95 -17.82 14.71
C ASN A 198 10.01 -16.48 15.48
N GLN A 199 10.19 -16.55 16.82
CA GLN A 199 10.10 -15.36 17.69
C GLN A 199 11.00 -14.18 17.27
N ASN A 200 12.09 -14.44 16.56
CA ASN A 200 13.10 -13.42 16.26
C ASN A 200 13.41 -13.27 14.78
N THR A 201 12.92 -14.17 13.92
CA THR A 201 13.28 -14.16 12.52
C THR A 201 12.12 -14.60 11.64
N PHE A 202 12.00 -13.94 10.50
CA PHE A 202 11.20 -14.41 9.37
C PHE A 202 12.14 -14.65 8.18
N ARG A 203 12.06 -15.82 7.58
CA ARG A 203 12.87 -16.21 6.43
C ARG A 203 11.98 -16.70 5.30
N VAL A 204 12.40 -16.39 4.07
CA VAL A 204 11.87 -17.02 2.87
C VAL A 204 13.04 -17.76 2.20
N ASN A 205 12.93 -19.06 2.06
CA ASN A 205 14.05 -19.95 1.81
C ASN A 205 15.16 -19.72 2.87
N THR A 206 16.37 -19.39 2.46
CA THR A 206 17.49 -19.10 3.37
C THR A 206 17.64 -17.61 3.72
N ILE A 207 16.79 -16.73 3.15
CA ILE A 207 16.96 -15.28 3.21
C ILE A 207 16.12 -14.69 4.35
N PRO A 208 16.75 -14.09 5.37
CA PRO A 208 16.02 -13.39 6.44
C PRO A 208 15.37 -12.13 5.86
N GLN A 209 14.09 -11.94 6.18
CA GLN A 209 13.31 -10.79 5.72
C GLN A 209 13.42 -9.65 6.71
N LYS A 210 13.61 -8.41 6.21
CA LYS A 210 13.80 -7.21 7.03
C LYS A 210 12.73 -6.14 6.76
N TYR A 211 12.23 -6.07 5.53
CA TYR A 211 11.23 -5.08 5.13
C TYR A 211 9.82 -5.57 5.42
N PRO A 212 8.83 -4.68 5.53
CA PRO A 212 7.42 -5.07 5.51
C PRO A 212 7.16 -6.01 4.34
N PHE A 213 6.45 -7.08 4.61
CA PHE A 213 6.29 -8.20 3.69
C PHE A 213 4.81 -8.33 3.30
N HIS A 214 4.48 -7.90 2.09
CA HIS A 214 3.15 -7.94 1.51
C HIS A 214 2.92 -9.30 0.86
N TYR A 215 2.19 -10.17 1.57
CA TYR A 215 2.13 -11.59 1.24
C TYR A 215 1.00 -11.99 0.28
N HIS A 216 -0.03 -11.17 0.07
CA HIS A 216 -1.15 -11.33 -0.86
C HIS A 216 -2.03 -12.57 -0.71
N ILE A 217 -1.58 -13.62 -0.08
CA ILE A 217 -2.33 -14.89 0.03
C ILE A 217 -3.01 -14.99 1.39
N LYS A 218 -4.33 -15.18 1.38
CA LYS A 218 -5.14 -15.28 2.62
C LYS A 218 -4.74 -16.46 3.51
N SER A 219 -4.10 -17.49 2.95
CA SER A 219 -3.64 -18.69 3.70
C SER A 219 -2.29 -18.51 4.38
N PHE A 220 -1.61 -17.37 4.20
CA PHE A 220 -0.40 -17.07 4.97
C PHE A 220 -0.80 -16.73 6.40
N SER A 221 -0.29 -17.50 7.35
CA SER A 221 -0.48 -17.23 8.77
C SER A 221 0.89 -17.07 9.41
N ALA A 222 1.08 -15.94 10.05
CA ALA A 222 2.24 -15.67 10.89
C ALA A 222 1.92 -15.99 12.36
#